data_3e264b3611f562019c4337671b1a2ce7
#
_entry.id   3e264b3611f562019c4337671b1a2ce7
#
_cell.length_a   1.000
_cell.length_b   1.000
_cell.length_c   1.000
_cell.angle_alpha   90.00
_cell.angle_beta   90.00
_cell.angle_gamma   90.00
#
_symmetry.space_group_name_H-M   'P 1'
#
loop_
_entity.id
_entity.type
_entity.pdbx_description
1 polymer ?
#
loop_
_entity_poly.entity_id
_entity_poly.type
_entity_poly.pdbx_seq_one_letter_code
_entity_poly.pdbx_strand_id
1 'polypeptide(L)'
;MLKLTNSIKIGGGSGGNSQTDSQTPIVEMTSTTATLEAGKFYKWGEVASLNISFATPQSGKLPIYAFKFTSGETAATLTINGTVTWITGGTTLEANKTYEINIADGLGVMACV
;
A
#
# COMPACT_ATOMS: atom_id res chain seq x y z
N MET A 1 7.59 6.29 -6.78
CA MET A 1 6.58 6.07 -6.18
C MET A 1 5.51 6.96 -6.42
N LEU A 2 4.38 6.55 -6.43
CA LEU A 2 3.43 7.29 -6.72
C LEU A 2 2.92 7.97 -5.65
N LYS A 3 3.04 9.08 -5.47
CA LYS A 3 2.67 9.77 -4.51
C LYS A 3 1.52 10.45 -4.71
N LEU A 4 0.59 10.23 -4.37
CA LEU A 4 -0.46 10.90 -4.48
C LEU A 4 -0.59 11.92 -3.67
N THR A 5 -0.29 12.83 -3.77
CA THR A 5 -0.33 13.78 -2.96
C THR A 5 -1.35 14.55 -3.06
N ASN A 6 -2.00 14.77 -2.99
CA ASN A 6 -2.91 15.52 -3.12
C ASN A 6 -3.05 16.63 -2.59
N SER A 7 -2.65 17.12 -2.47
CA SER A 7 -2.63 18.18 -1.95
C SER A 7 -3.47 19.15 -2.25
N ILE A 8 -4.36 19.08 -2.60
CA ILE A 8 -5.09 19.99 -2.94
C ILE A 8 -5.75 20.58 -1.97
N LYS A 9 -5.56 21.33 -1.49
CA LYS A 9 -6.01 21.92 -0.59
C LYS A 9 -6.88 22.84 -0.88
N ILE A 10 -7.76 22.81 -0.91
CA ILE A 10 -8.57 23.62 -1.22
C ILE A 10 -8.86 24.44 -0.29
N GLY A 11 -8.54 24.99 -0.07
CA GLY A 11 -8.71 25.77 0.70
C GLY A 11 -9.50 26.31 1.32
N GLY A 12 -9.72 26.65 1.43
CA GLY A 12 -10.41 27.07 1.86
C GLY A 12 -10.78 27.29 2.88
N GLY A 13 -10.78 27.32 3.15
CA GLY A 13 -11.17 27.48 3.96
C GLY A 13 -11.79 27.50 4.82
N SER A 14 -12.09 27.38 5.03
CA SER A 14 -12.69 27.35 5.72
C SER A 14 -12.70 26.96 6.74
N GLY A 15 -12.59 26.93 6.98
CA GLY A 15 -12.72 26.55 7.78
C GLY A 15 -12.57 25.77 8.39
N GLY A 16 -12.38 25.47 8.41
CA GLY A 16 -12.25 24.72 8.98
C GLY A 16 -12.13 23.84 9.30
N ASN A 17 -12.24 23.41 9.36
CA ASN A 17 -12.07 22.54 9.63
C ASN A 17 -11.71 21.62 9.48
N SER A 18 -11.65 21.32 9.39
CA SER A 18 -11.41 20.45 9.24
C SER A 18 -10.95 19.78 8.88
N GLN A 19 -10.58 19.57 8.85
CA GLN A 19 -10.07 18.92 8.42
C GLN A 19 -9.76 18.07 8.07
N THR A 20 -9.89 17.70 7.82
CA THR A 20 -9.82 16.80 7.33
C THR A 20 -8.79 16.42 6.84
N ASP A 21 -8.32 15.86 7.00
CA ASP A 21 -7.30 15.40 6.80
C ASP A 21 -7.25 14.52 5.68
N SER A 22 -6.67 14.83 4.68
CA SER A 22 -6.55 14.02 3.52
C SER A 22 -5.39 13.06 3.60
N GLN A 23 -4.76 12.96 4.74
CA GLN A 23 -3.63 12.07 4.86
C GLN A 23 -4.07 10.65 5.09
N THR A 24 -3.33 9.72 4.56
CA THR A 24 -3.61 8.31 4.71
C THR A 24 -3.00 7.81 6.02
N PRO A 25 -3.76 7.14 6.85
CA PRO A 25 -3.23 6.60 8.09
C PRO A 25 -2.16 5.54 7.82
N ILE A 26 -1.13 5.53 8.64
CA ILE A 26 -0.07 4.54 8.58
C ILE A 26 -0.32 3.51 9.66
N VAL A 27 -0.32 2.25 9.29
CA VAL A 27 -0.49 1.15 10.23
C VAL A 27 0.83 0.39 10.30
N GLU A 28 1.48 0.40 11.46
CA GLU A 28 2.73 -0.33 11.63
C GLU A 28 2.41 -1.80 11.83
N MET A 29 3.06 -2.65 11.08
CA MET A 29 2.73 -4.07 11.05
C MET A 29 3.91 -4.93 11.48
N THR A 30 3.62 -6.01 12.16
CA THR A 30 4.63 -7.00 12.50
C THR A 30 4.20 -8.39 12.05
N SER A 31 2.90 -8.66 11.98
CA SER A 31 2.43 -9.96 11.56
C SER A 31 2.66 -10.13 10.07
N THR A 32 3.16 -11.28 9.65
CA THR A 32 3.44 -11.52 8.24
C THR A 32 2.22 -12.04 7.48
N THR A 33 1.09 -12.20 8.14
CA THR A 33 -0.17 -12.53 7.50
C THR A 33 -1.14 -11.42 7.86
N ALA A 34 -1.70 -10.78 6.88
CA ALA A 34 -2.55 -9.61 7.12
C ALA A 34 -3.64 -9.47 6.09
N THR A 35 -4.75 -8.91 6.53
CA THR A 35 -5.84 -8.53 5.63
C THR A 35 -5.86 -7.00 5.62
N LEU A 36 -5.66 -6.43 4.45
CA LEU A 36 -5.54 -4.98 4.32
C LEU A 36 -6.88 -4.36 4.01
N GLU A 37 -7.13 -3.21 4.62
CA GLU A 37 -8.32 -2.43 4.31
C GLU A 37 -7.93 -1.31 3.38
N ALA A 38 -8.84 -0.91 2.51
CA ALA A 38 -8.59 0.19 1.61
C ALA A 38 -8.45 1.49 2.40
N GLY A 39 -7.65 2.39 1.90
CA GLY A 39 -7.52 3.71 2.51
C GLY A 39 -6.47 3.81 3.60
N LYS A 40 -5.68 2.77 3.80
CA LYS A 40 -4.63 2.78 4.81
C LYS A 40 -3.31 2.38 4.18
N PHE A 41 -2.22 2.81 4.78
CA PHE A 41 -0.88 2.44 4.33
C PHE A 41 -0.28 1.53 5.38
N TYR A 42 0.02 0.29 5.02
CA TYR A 42 0.54 -0.69 5.96
C TYR A 42 2.05 -0.77 5.80
N LYS A 43 2.76 -0.65 6.91
CA LYS A 43 4.20 -0.55 6.86
C LYS A 43 4.83 -1.67 7.67
N TRP A 44 5.63 -2.48 7.01
CA TRP A 44 6.44 -3.49 7.65
C TRP A 44 7.90 -3.07 7.60
N GLY A 45 8.68 -3.60 8.49
CA GLY A 45 10.13 -3.52 8.36
C GLY A 45 10.62 -4.67 7.53
N GLU A 46 11.67 -5.33 7.97
CA GLU A 46 12.25 -6.44 7.25
C GLU A 46 11.43 -7.69 7.45
N VAL A 47 11.10 -8.39 6.37
CA VAL A 47 10.30 -9.60 6.44
C VAL A 47 10.88 -10.65 5.52
N ALA A 48 10.72 -11.92 5.89
CA ALA A 48 11.10 -13.03 5.03
C ALA A 48 9.96 -13.40 4.10
N SER A 49 8.73 -13.19 4.53
CA SER A 49 7.56 -13.49 3.72
C SER A 49 6.40 -12.63 4.15
N LEU A 50 5.49 -12.38 3.24
CA LEU A 50 4.23 -11.70 3.54
C LEU A 50 3.11 -12.43 2.84
N ASN A 51 2.01 -12.62 3.55
CA ASN A 51 0.83 -13.23 3.00
C ASN A 51 -0.29 -12.21 3.15
N ILE A 52 -0.70 -11.62 2.06
CA ILE A 52 -1.59 -10.48 2.04
C ILE A 52 -2.95 -10.85 1.46
N SER A 53 -4.00 -10.49 2.16
CA SER A 53 -5.36 -10.59 1.66
C SER A 53 -5.98 -9.20 1.71
N PHE A 54 -7.11 -9.01 1.05
CA PHE A 54 -7.75 -7.71 1.01
C PHE A 54 -9.15 -7.80 1.56
N ALA A 55 -9.51 -6.86 2.42
CA ALA A 55 -10.85 -6.77 2.94
C ALA A 55 -11.78 -6.33 1.83
N THR A 56 -13.05 -6.69 1.94
CA THR A 56 -14.03 -6.33 0.94
C THR A 56 -14.16 -4.81 0.89
N PRO A 57 -14.03 -4.20 -0.28
CA PRO A 57 -14.12 -2.76 -0.38
C PRO A 57 -15.57 -2.28 -0.23
N GLN A 58 -15.72 -1.03 0.13
CA GLN A 58 -17.03 -0.44 0.23
C GLN A 58 -17.60 -0.24 -1.16
N SER A 59 -18.91 -0.49 -1.26
CA SER A 59 -19.60 -0.29 -2.50
C SER A 59 -19.55 1.18 -2.91
N GLY A 60 -19.32 1.43 -4.17
CA GLY A 60 -19.31 2.80 -4.69
C GLY A 60 -18.04 3.57 -4.42
N LYS A 61 -17.02 2.91 -3.89
CA LYS A 61 -15.76 3.58 -3.61
C LYS A 61 -14.63 2.85 -4.32
N LEU A 62 -13.63 3.61 -4.74
CA LEU A 62 -12.46 3.03 -5.36
C LEU A 62 -11.56 2.44 -4.28
N PRO A 63 -11.31 1.14 -4.28
CA PRO A 63 -10.44 0.56 -3.27
C PRO A 63 -8.99 0.80 -3.63
N ILE A 64 -8.26 1.41 -2.71
CA ILE A 64 -6.82 1.63 -2.87
C ILE A 64 -6.14 1.01 -1.67
N TYR A 65 -5.25 0.05 -1.94
CA TYR A 65 -4.48 -0.61 -0.90
C TYR A 65 -3.02 -0.26 -1.09
N ALA A 66 -2.32 0.00 -0.01
CA ALA A 66 -0.92 0.37 -0.10
C ALA A 66 -0.14 -0.26 1.03
N PHE A 67 1.06 -0.75 0.73
CA PHE A 67 1.90 -1.31 1.77
C PHE A 67 3.37 -1.27 1.34
N LYS A 68 4.24 -1.45 2.33
CA LYS A 68 5.67 -1.31 2.15
C LYS A 68 6.37 -2.32 3.03
N PHE A 69 7.43 -2.92 2.52
CA PHE A 69 8.22 -3.87 3.30
C PHE A 69 9.64 -3.92 2.75
N THR A 70 10.53 -4.51 3.53
CA THR A 70 11.94 -4.67 3.14
C THR A 70 12.28 -6.15 3.14
N SER A 71 12.96 -6.62 2.11
CA SER A 71 13.52 -7.96 2.10
C SER A 71 14.76 -7.99 2.97
N GLY A 72 15.01 -9.11 3.59
CA GLY A 72 16.25 -9.30 4.34
C GLY A 72 17.36 -9.77 3.44
N GLU A 73 18.27 -10.57 3.97
CA GLU A 73 19.40 -11.09 3.21
C GLU A 73 18.94 -12.03 2.11
N THR A 74 17.73 -12.53 2.19
CA THR A 74 17.14 -13.34 1.16
C THR A 74 15.91 -12.60 0.65
N ALA A 75 15.66 -12.67 -0.63
CA ALA A 75 14.50 -12.00 -1.20
C ALA A 75 13.23 -12.47 -0.51
N ALA A 76 12.37 -11.55 -0.14
CA ALA A 76 11.13 -11.90 0.54
C ALA A 76 10.19 -12.63 -0.42
N THR A 77 9.33 -13.46 0.12
CA THR A 77 8.29 -14.11 -0.65
C THR A 77 6.99 -13.36 -0.39
N LEU A 78 6.38 -12.86 -1.44
CA LEU A 78 5.13 -12.13 -1.32
C LEU A 78 4.01 -12.96 -1.93
N THR A 79 3.02 -13.28 -1.11
CA THR A 79 1.84 -13.99 -1.57
C THR A 79 0.67 -13.04 -1.45
N ILE A 80 -0.04 -12.84 -2.54
CA ILE A 80 -1.22 -12.00 -2.54
C ILE A 80 -2.42 -12.88 -2.86
N ASN A 81 -3.38 -12.90 -1.96
CA ASN A 81 -4.58 -13.68 -2.13
C ASN A 81 -5.62 -12.79 -2.80
N GLY A 82 -5.71 -12.92 -4.10
CA GLY A 82 -6.58 -12.08 -4.89
C GLY A 82 -5.96 -11.89 -6.26
N THR A 83 -6.64 -11.15 -7.10
CA THR A 83 -6.17 -10.92 -8.45
C THR A 83 -5.64 -9.50 -8.55
N VAL A 84 -4.38 -9.39 -8.95
CA VAL A 84 -3.76 -8.09 -9.17
C VAL A 84 -3.16 -8.10 -10.56
N THR A 85 -3.48 -7.09 -11.34
CA THR A 85 -2.86 -6.92 -12.64
C THR A 85 -1.72 -5.92 -12.45
N TRP A 86 -0.50 -6.35 -12.66
CA TRP A 86 0.66 -5.49 -12.46
C TRP A 86 0.89 -4.62 -13.68
N ILE A 87 0.92 -3.31 -13.46
CA ILE A 87 1.10 -2.36 -14.55
C ILE A 87 2.53 -2.32 -15.01
N THR A 88 3.46 -2.31 -14.07
CA THR A 88 4.87 -2.32 -14.41
C THR A 88 5.31 -3.74 -14.52
N GLY A 89 6.27 -4.00 -15.35
CA GLY A 89 6.68 -5.37 -15.59
C GLY A 89 7.48 -5.99 -14.47
N GLY A 90 7.95 -5.25 -13.53
CA GLY A 90 8.83 -5.80 -12.54
C GLY A 90 8.13 -6.17 -11.26
N THR A 91 7.98 -7.43 -11.00
CA THR A 91 7.44 -7.88 -9.73
C THR A 91 8.41 -8.81 -9.04
N THR A 92 9.65 -8.87 -9.51
CA THR A 92 10.66 -9.73 -8.92
C THR A 92 11.22 -9.06 -7.68
N LEU A 93 11.25 -9.78 -6.58
CA LEU A 93 11.79 -9.26 -5.33
C LEU A 93 13.24 -9.68 -5.21
N GLU A 94 14.06 -8.80 -4.64
CA GLU A 94 15.48 -9.06 -4.45
C GLU A 94 15.82 -8.87 -2.99
N ALA A 95 16.95 -9.42 -2.59
CA ALA A 95 17.43 -9.29 -1.22
C ALA A 95 17.82 -7.85 -0.92
N ASN A 96 17.64 -7.46 0.32
CA ASN A 96 18.11 -6.17 0.83
C ASN A 96 17.52 -4.97 0.10
N LYS A 97 16.27 -5.09 -0.36
CA LYS A 97 15.60 -4.01 -1.05
C LYS A 97 14.27 -3.72 -0.37
N THR A 98 13.86 -2.47 -0.46
CA THR A 98 12.57 -2.04 0.08
C THR A 98 11.61 -1.83 -1.08
N TYR A 99 10.39 -2.32 -0.91
CA TYR A 99 9.39 -2.24 -1.95
C TYR A 99 8.14 -1.55 -1.42
N GLU A 100 7.57 -0.72 -2.25
CA GLU A 100 6.33 -0.06 -1.92
C GLU A 100 5.32 -0.44 -2.99
N ILE A 101 4.15 -0.91 -2.58
CA ILE A 101 3.17 -1.46 -3.47
C ILE A 101 1.87 -0.70 -3.32
N ASN A 102 1.29 -0.31 -4.44
CA ASN A 102 0.00 0.36 -4.46
C ASN A 102 -0.90 -0.40 -5.42
N ILE A 103 -2.10 -0.70 -4.97
CA ILE A 103 -3.07 -1.43 -5.77
C ILE A 103 -4.36 -0.63 -5.78
N ALA A 104 -4.78 -0.18 -6.95
CA ALA A 104 -6.00 0.59 -7.12
C ALA A 104 -6.89 -0.12 -8.12
N ASP A 105 -8.08 -0.51 -7.68
CA ASP A 105 -9.03 -1.17 -8.54
C ASP A 105 -8.41 -2.39 -9.24
N GLY A 106 -7.64 -3.15 -8.51
CA GLY A 106 -7.01 -4.36 -9.04
C GLY A 106 -5.75 -4.12 -9.86
N LEU A 107 -5.37 -2.88 -10.09
CA LEU A 107 -4.15 -2.58 -10.84
C LEU A 107 -3.03 -2.25 -9.86
N GLY A 108 -1.95 -2.96 -9.96
CA GLY A 108 -0.85 -2.86 -9.01
C GLY A 108 0.41 -2.25 -9.58
N VAL A 109 1.08 -1.47 -8.76
CA VAL A 109 2.39 -0.90 -9.08
C VAL A 109 3.33 -1.24 -7.94
N MET A 110 4.50 -1.76 -8.26
CA MET A 110 5.52 -2.05 -7.27
C MET A 110 6.73 -1.20 -7.58
N ALA A 111 7.18 -0.46 -6.60
CA ALA A 111 8.36 0.38 -6.74
C ALA A 111 9.42 -0.09 -5.75
N CYS A 112 10.66 -0.12 -6.19
CA CYS A 112 11.79 -0.42 -5.33
C CYS A 112 12.33 0.93 -4.87
N VAL A 113 12.34 1.15 -3.60
CA VAL A 113 12.76 2.44 -3.06
C VAL A 113 14.06 2.34 -2.28
#